data_5995b447a9d03b913e40c2b98cba0bb9
#
_entry.id   5995b447a9d03b913e40c2b98cba0bb9
#
_cell.length_a   1.000
_cell.length_b   1.000
_cell.length_c   1.000
_cell.angle_alpha   90.00
_cell.angle_beta   90.00
_cell.angle_gamma   90.00
#
_symmetry.space_group_name_H-M   'P 1'
#
loop_
_entity.id
_entity.type
_entity.pdbx_description
1 polymer ?
#
loop_
_entity_poly.entity_id
_entity_poly.type
_entity_poly.pdbx_seq_one_letter_code
_entity_poly.pdbx_strand_id
1 'polypeptide(L)'
;MLRTALLSVMALLLLGAAAHAQIYIYHANDTGGIIPWSCENEAFAQQVAAAYCARWDKYHRITSVHRQYGDFIAFSCLWSPYLNPYALPAVPTRNTCYYPRPLPLIITK
;
A
#
# COMPACT_ATOMS: atom_id res chain seq x y z
N MET A 1 29.93 -16.39 -28.13
CA MET A 1 28.53 -16.77 -28.11
C MET A 1 27.95 -16.85 -26.70
N LEU A 2 28.66 -17.40 -25.73
CA LEU A 2 28.17 -17.45 -24.33
C LEU A 2 27.98 -16.05 -23.73
N ARG A 3 28.76 -15.08 -24.08
CA ARG A 3 28.66 -13.73 -23.54
C ARG A 3 27.39 -12.99 -23.97
N THR A 4 26.94 -13.21 -25.19
CA THR A 4 25.73 -12.56 -25.69
C THR A 4 24.47 -13.16 -25.08
N ALA A 5 24.44 -14.45 -24.80
CA ALA A 5 23.32 -15.10 -24.15
C ALA A 5 23.16 -14.62 -22.69
N LEU A 6 24.27 -14.44 -21.98
CA LEU A 6 24.23 -13.94 -20.60
C LEU A 6 23.71 -12.50 -20.51
N LEU A 7 24.12 -11.64 -21.43
CA LEU A 7 23.64 -10.26 -21.47
C LEU A 7 22.14 -10.18 -21.76
N SER A 8 21.61 -11.05 -22.61
CA SER A 8 20.18 -11.09 -22.90
C SER A 8 19.36 -11.53 -21.70
N VAL A 9 19.83 -12.50 -20.93
CA VAL A 9 19.15 -12.97 -19.73
C VAL A 9 19.14 -11.87 -18.64
N MET A 10 20.23 -11.15 -18.47
CA MET A 10 20.29 -10.04 -17.52
C MET A 10 19.33 -8.91 -17.89
N ALA A 11 19.20 -8.58 -19.17
CA ALA A 11 18.28 -7.55 -19.64
C ALA A 11 16.83 -7.93 -19.34
N LEU A 12 16.46 -9.19 -19.51
CA LEU A 12 15.11 -9.67 -19.20
C LEU A 12 14.80 -9.61 -17.70
N LEU A 13 15.76 -9.91 -16.84
CA LEU A 13 15.58 -9.82 -15.40
C LEU A 13 15.40 -8.37 -14.92
N LEU A 14 16.12 -7.43 -15.53
CA LEU A 14 15.98 -6.02 -15.20
C LEU A 14 14.62 -5.47 -15.65
N LEU A 15 14.11 -5.88 -16.78
CA LEU A 15 12.79 -5.47 -17.25
C LEU A 15 11.67 -6.00 -16.36
N GLY A 16 11.80 -7.21 -15.82
CA GLY A 16 10.83 -7.76 -14.89
C GLY A 16 10.73 -6.98 -13.57
N ALA A 17 11.85 -6.42 -13.10
CA ALA A 17 11.87 -5.65 -11.85
C ALA A 17 11.19 -4.28 -11.97
N ALA A 18 11.01 -3.75 -13.19
CA ALA A 18 10.42 -2.42 -13.41
C ALA A 18 8.90 -2.44 -13.54
N ALA A 19 8.26 -3.62 -13.41
CA ALA A 19 6.85 -3.77 -13.70
C ALA A 19 5.92 -3.46 -12.51
N HIS A 20 6.44 -3.13 -11.34
CA HIS A 20 5.60 -2.84 -10.18
C HIS A 20 5.24 -1.36 -10.12
N ALA A 21 3.94 -1.08 -10.15
CA ALA A 21 3.47 0.28 -9.98
C ALA A 21 3.76 0.76 -8.56
N GLN A 22 4.29 1.96 -8.44
CA GLN A 22 4.55 2.55 -7.14
C GLN A 22 3.28 3.18 -6.60
N ILE A 23 3.06 3.00 -5.30
CA ILE A 23 1.97 3.63 -4.61
C ILE A 23 2.44 4.98 -4.08
N TYR A 24 1.76 6.05 -4.48
CA TYR A 24 2.11 7.39 -4.05
C TYR A 24 1.55 7.68 -2.67
N ILE A 25 2.35 8.36 -1.85
CA ILE A 25 1.95 8.81 -0.52
C ILE A 25 1.91 10.33 -0.56
N TYR A 26 0.78 10.90 -0.14
CA TYR A 26 0.57 12.34 -0.17
C TYR A 26 0.58 12.93 1.24
N HIS A 27 0.89 14.21 1.35
CA HIS A 27 0.89 14.97 2.61
C HIS A 27 1.63 14.22 3.71
N ALA A 28 2.76 13.63 3.35
CA ALA A 28 3.48 12.74 4.22
C ALA A 28 4.69 13.42 4.85
N ASN A 29 4.94 13.06 6.09
CA ASN A 29 6.11 13.50 6.84
C ASN A 29 6.47 12.40 7.85
N ASP A 30 7.33 12.72 8.83
CA ASP A 30 7.77 11.75 9.84
C ASP A 30 6.66 11.34 10.82
N THR A 31 5.49 11.98 10.78
CA THR A 31 4.36 11.63 11.64
C THR A 31 3.30 10.79 10.95
N GLY A 32 3.35 10.68 9.64
CA GLY A 32 2.40 9.88 8.85
C GLY A 32 2.13 10.44 7.48
N GLY A 33 1.06 9.98 6.86
CA GLY A 33 0.67 10.41 5.52
C GLY A 33 -0.65 9.80 5.08
N ILE A 34 -0.99 10.04 3.83
CA ILE A 34 -2.20 9.48 3.22
C ILE A 34 -1.85 8.76 1.92
N ILE A 35 -2.58 7.68 1.68
CA ILE A 35 -2.48 6.88 0.46
C ILE A 35 -3.83 7.00 -0.25
N PRO A 36 -3.88 7.31 -1.55
CA PRO A 36 -5.16 7.33 -2.27
C PRO A 36 -5.83 5.97 -2.17
N TRP A 37 -7.13 5.96 -1.91
CA TRP A 37 -7.80 4.68 -1.79
C TRP A 37 -8.02 4.04 -3.16
N SER A 38 -7.66 2.80 -3.26
CA SER A 38 -8.14 1.84 -4.24
C SER A 38 -8.09 0.49 -3.57
N CYS A 39 -8.77 -0.50 -4.13
CA CYS A 39 -8.73 -1.84 -3.56
C CYS A 39 -7.29 -2.36 -3.51
N GLU A 40 -6.53 -2.13 -4.57
CA GLU A 40 -5.13 -2.56 -4.66
C GLU A 40 -4.25 -1.82 -3.66
N ASN A 41 -4.44 -0.53 -3.52
CA ASN A 41 -3.67 0.27 -2.55
C ASN A 41 -3.97 -0.16 -1.11
N GLU A 42 -5.22 -0.47 -0.80
CA GLU A 42 -5.58 -0.97 0.53
C GLU A 42 -4.91 -2.31 0.82
N ALA A 43 -4.84 -3.20 -0.16
CA ALA A 43 -4.20 -4.51 0.01
C ALA A 43 -2.71 -4.38 0.38
N PHE A 44 -2.05 -3.32 -0.08
CA PHE A 44 -0.63 -3.07 0.19
C PHE A 44 -0.39 -1.97 1.24
N ALA A 45 -1.45 -1.38 1.78
CA ALA A 45 -1.33 -0.21 2.63
C ALA A 45 -0.46 -0.43 3.87
N GLN A 46 -0.58 -1.60 4.52
CA GLN A 46 0.25 -1.92 5.68
C GLN A 46 1.73 -1.95 5.32
N GLN A 47 2.08 -2.58 4.20
CA GLN A 47 3.46 -2.68 3.75
C GLN A 47 4.03 -1.32 3.35
N VAL A 48 3.23 -0.51 2.66
CA VAL A 48 3.62 0.82 2.21
C VAL A 48 3.85 1.74 3.42
N ALA A 49 2.92 1.73 4.37
CA ALA A 49 3.03 2.55 5.57
C ALA A 49 4.23 2.10 6.44
N ALA A 50 4.43 0.79 6.58
CA ALA A 50 5.56 0.25 7.34
C ALA A 50 6.90 0.67 6.73
N ALA A 51 7.04 0.56 5.42
CA ALA A 51 8.27 0.95 4.72
C ALA A 51 8.51 2.46 4.83
N TYR A 52 7.45 3.26 4.75
CA TYR A 52 7.56 4.70 4.86
C TYR A 52 8.01 5.12 6.27
N CYS A 53 7.35 4.61 7.32
CA CYS A 53 7.67 4.95 8.70
C CYS A 53 9.04 4.44 9.13
N ALA A 54 9.51 3.34 8.53
CA ALA A 54 10.83 2.78 8.82
C ALA A 54 11.98 3.73 8.48
N ARG A 55 11.77 4.74 7.64
CA ARG A 55 12.77 5.76 7.33
C ARG A 55 13.23 6.52 8.56
N TRP A 56 12.38 6.59 9.60
CA TRP A 56 12.67 7.27 10.86
C TRP A 56 12.69 6.30 12.03
N ASP A 57 12.83 5.00 11.77
CA ASP A 57 12.80 3.93 12.77
C ASP A 57 11.49 3.94 13.57
N LYS A 58 10.39 4.30 12.93
CA LYS A 58 9.08 4.37 13.56
C LYS A 58 8.18 3.22 13.12
N TYR A 59 7.21 2.92 13.98
CA TYR A 59 6.16 1.94 13.67
C TYR A 59 5.04 2.63 12.90
N HIS A 60 4.42 1.90 12.00
CA HIS A 60 3.25 2.37 11.27
C HIS A 60 1.95 1.97 11.97
N ARG A 61 0.92 2.75 11.73
CA ARG A 61 -0.44 2.41 12.14
C ARG A 61 -1.41 2.99 11.13
N ILE A 62 -2.26 2.15 10.55
CA ILE A 62 -3.35 2.63 9.70
C ILE A 62 -4.43 3.18 10.62
N THR A 63 -4.80 4.43 10.45
CA THR A 63 -5.72 5.12 11.34
C THR A 63 -7.10 5.36 10.73
N SER A 64 -7.22 5.32 9.42
CA SER A 64 -8.52 5.39 8.75
C SER A 64 -8.45 4.78 7.36
N VAL A 65 -9.54 4.19 6.93
CA VAL A 65 -9.70 3.66 5.58
C VAL A 65 -11.06 4.11 5.05
N HIS A 66 -11.03 4.95 4.03
CA HIS A 66 -12.24 5.42 3.37
C HIS A 66 -12.36 4.72 2.02
N ARG A 67 -13.18 3.68 1.96
CA ARG A 67 -13.29 2.79 0.79
C ARG A 67 -14.16 3.39 -0.30
N GLN A 68 -13.64 4.41 -0.92
CA GLN A 68 -14.31 5.11 -2.00
C GLN A 68 -13.26 5.76 -2.90
N TYR A 69 -13.41 5.63 -4.20
CA TYR A 69 -12.48 6.27 -5.14
C TYR A 69 -12.53 7.78 -4.97
N GLY A 70 -11.36 8.40 -4.94
CA GLY A 70 -11.20 9.82 -4.63
C GLY A 70 -10.98 10.10 -3.16
N ASP A 71 -11.12 9.11 -2.31
CA ASP A 71 -10.85 9.20 -0.88
C ASP A 71 -9.49 8.58 -0.53
N PHE A 72 -9.18 8.38 0.73
CA PHE A 72 -7.84 8.03 1.16
C PHE A 72 -7.78 7.05 2.32
N ILE A 73 -6.60 6.49 2.50
CA ILE A 73 -6.20 5.69 3.65
C ILE A 73 -5.20 6.54 4.42
N ALA A 74 -5.42 6.78 5.69
CA ALA A 74 -4.50 7.54 6.52
C ALA A 74 -3.68 6.61 7.41
N PHE A 75 -2.43 6.96 7.62
CA PHE A 75 -1.55 6.24 8.53
C PHE A 75 -0.72 7.20 9.36
N SER A 76 -0.28 6.73 10.52
CA SER A 76 0.61 7.47 11.40
C SER A 76 1.91 6.70 11.61
N CYS A 77 2.99 7.44 11.81
CA CYS A 77 4.28 6.89 12.22
C CYS A 77 4.49 7.19 13.70
N LEU A 78 4.72 6.17 14.51
CA LEU A 78 4.78 6.29 15.96
C LEU A 78 6.08 5.70 16.48
N TRP A 79 6.67 6.34 17.53
CA TRP A 79 7.88 5.81 18.15
C TRP A 79 7.61 4.51 18.89
N SER A 80 6.42 4.39 19.46
CA SER A 80 5.99 3.16 20.13
C SER A 80 4.50 2.98 19.95
N PRO A 81 4.03 1.76 19.59
CA PRO A 81 2.61 1.52 19.45
C PRO A 81 1.85 1.52 20.78
N TYR A 82 2.57 1.53 21.91
CA TYR A 82 1.92 1.34 23.22
C TYR A 82 1.89 2.58 24.13
N LEU A 83 2.66 3.60 23.80
CA LEU A 83 2.89 4.69 24.75
C LEU A 83 2.13 5.98 24.54
N ASN A 84 1.27 6.06 23.55
CA ASN A 84 0.50 7.29 23.31
C ASN A 84 -0.99 7.04 23.46
N PRO A 85 -1.59 7.40 24.59
CA PRO A 85 -3.02 7.19 24.80
C PRO A 85 -3.91 8.04 23.87
N TYR A 86 -3.34 9.08 23.24
CA TYR A 86 -4.08 9.91 22.32
C TYR A 86 -3.94 9.46 20.86
N ALA A 87 -3.16 8.43 20.60
CA ALA A 87 -3.02 7.90 19.24
C ALA A 87 -4.32 7.25 18.80
N LEU A 88 -4.72 7.53 17.58
CA LEU A 88 -5.90 6.90 17.01
C LEU A 88 -5.69 5.38 16.93
N PRO A 89 -6.73 4.59 17.20
CA PRO A 89 -6.59 3.14 17.15
C PRO A 89 -6.29 2.65 15.73
N ALA A 90 -5.67 1.49 15.65
CA ALA A 90 -5.41 0.87 14.35
C ALA A 90 -6.71 0.41 13.72
N VAL A 91 -6.85 0.63 12.42
CA VAL A 91 -7.99 0.21 11.63
C VAL A 91 -7.56 -0.97 10.76
N PRO A 92 -8.33 -2.05 10.71
CA PRO A 92 -7.99 -3.18 9.86
C PRO A 92 -8.09 -2.83 8.37
N THR A 93 -7.20 -3.39 7.57
CA THR A 93 -7.21 -3.23 6.12
C THR A 93 -7.49 -4.58 5.47
N ARG A 94 -8.09 -4.54 4.29
CA ARG A 94 -8.31 -5.74 3.50
C ARG A 94 -7.02 -6.11 2.76
N ASN A 95 -6.60 -7.36 2.91
CA ASN A 95 -5.35 -7.83 2.31
C ASN A 95 -5.50 -8.29 0.87
N THR A 96 -6.72 -8.49 0.41
CA THR A 96 -6.98 -8.99 -0.93
C THR A 96 -7.91 -8.04 -1.67
N CYS A 97 -7.59 -7.82 -2.92
CA CYS A 97 -8.47 -7.07 -3.80
C CYS A 97 -9.26 -8.05 -4.64
N TYR A 98 -10.32 -8.55 -4.08
CA TYR A 98 -11.22 -9.46 -4.77
C TYR A 98 -12.52 -8.74 -5.03
N TYR A 99 -12.80 -8.52 -6.30
CA TYR A 99 -14.10 -8.07 -6.71
C TYR A 99 -14.91 -9.32 -7.06
N PRO A 100 -15.88 -9.69 -6.25
CA PRO A 100 -16.79 -10.72 -6.67
C PRO A 100 -17.41 -10.21 -7.96
N ARG A 101 -17.38 -11.02 -9.00
CA ARG A 101 -18.02 -10.65 -10.25
C ARG A 101 -19.43 -10.19 -9.93
N PRO A 102 -19.80 -8.99 -10.35
CA PRO A 102 -21.17 -8.60 -10.18
C PRO A 102 -22.00 -9.66 -10.85
N LEU A 103 -22.90 -10.20 -10.08
CA LEU A 103 -23.80 -11.18 -10.59
C LEU A 103 -24.61 -10.52 -11.67
N PRO A 104 -24.58 -11.08 -12.83
CA PRO A 104 -25.28 -10.48 -13.95
C PRO A 104 -26.74 -10.33 -13.66
N LEU A 105 -27.15 -11.02 -12.77
CA LEU A 105 -28.42 -11.04 -12.41
C LEU A 105 -29.00 -9.90 -11.93
N ILE A 106 -28.26 -9.23 -11.43
CA ILE A 106 -28.69 -8.11 -10.99
C ILE A 106 -29.65 -7.52 -11.66
N ILE A 107 -29.89 -7.99 -12.41
CA ILE A 107 -30.64 -7.56 -13.13
C ILE A 107 -31.87 -7.72 -12.91
N THR A 108 -32.22 -7.80 -12.58
CA THR A 108 -33.29 -7.92 -12.56
C THR A 108 -33.95 -7.15 -12.11
N LYS A 109 -34.21 -6.91 -12.31
CA LYS A 109 -35.01 -6.47 -12.24
C LYS A 109 -35.69 -6.39 -12.25
#